data_3956a351886393f79ca38302164d9ff0
#
_entry.id   3956a351886393f79ca38302164d9ff0
#
_cell.length_a   1.000
_cell.length_b   1.000
_cell.length_c   1.000
_cell.angle_alpha   90.00
_cell.angle_beta   90.00
_cell.angle_gamma   90.00
#
_symmetry.space_group_name_H-M   'P 1'
#
loop_
_entity.id
_entity.type
_entity.pdbx_description
1 polymer ?
#
loop_
_entity_poly.entity_id
_entity_poly.type
_entity_poly.pdbx_seq_one_letter_code
_entity_poly.pdbx_strand_id
1 'polypeptide(L)'
;VSGPLGAVGEGDGDSTVTTVLTAARRLFHSPGYASTPVSRIAHLAGVSRATVYNHFSDKRSILNQLVRDYMAGYEQIGAHLRLQVDPKASIFDLLRTMVRDAMLWRIDNADLRPAIEVAKQMPDSGWREADEAADRAMHDWLASVHHAARERGLTRSDIDIDFASGALYSMIEASLSTLNPAASRQEVEKITDQLALLQWHAIYTIPPERSPLAEEVLPFLLGRGA
;
A
#
# COMPACT_ATOMS: atom_id res chain seq x y z
N VAL A 1 -0.90 -18.69 -9.79
CA VAL A 1 -1.02 -18.23 -11.18
C VAL A 1 -1.93 -17.03 -11.17
N SER A 2 -1.38 -15.84 -11.07
CA SER A 2 -2.13 -14.59 -11.16
C SER A 2 -1.62 -13.82 -12.36
N GLY A 3 -2.45 -13.78 -13.40
CA GLY A 3 -2.28 -12.88 -14.52
C GLY A 3 -2.61 -11.45 -14.11
N PRO A 4 -2.16 -10.41 -14.88
CA PRO A 4 -2.46 -9.01 -14.56
C PRO A 4 -3.96 -8.76 -14.64
N LEU A 5 -4.49 -8.04 -13.65
CA LEU A 5 -5.88 -7.59 -13.59
C LEU A 5 -6.23 -6.80 -14.84
N GLY A 6 -7.37 -7.16 -15.44
CA GLY A 6 -7.80 -6.84 -16.76
C GLY A 6 -7.89 -5.35 -17.10
N ALA A 7 -7.54 -5.06 -18.33
CA ALA A 7 -7.73 -3.80 -19.01
C ALA A 7 -9.23 -3.47 -19.14
N VAL A 8 -9.63 -2.33 -18.59
CA VAL A 8 -10.92 -1.67 -18.90
C VAL A 8 -10.71 -0.89 -20.19
N GLY A 9 -11.66 -0.94 -21.10
CA GLY A 9 -11.62 -0.48 -22.48
C GLY A 9 -10.94 0.87 -22.73
N GLU A 10 -9.91 0.84 -23.57
CA GLU A 10 -9.02 1.94 -23.89
C GLU A 10 -9.57 2.79 -25.05
N GLY A 11 -9.82 4.09 -24.76
CA GLY A 11 -9.79 5.13 -25.78
C GLY A 11 -8.34 5.54 -26.08
N ASP A 12 -8.05 5.97 -27.28
CA ASP A 12 -6.71 6.32 -27.80
C ASP A 12 -5.92 7.32 -26.93
N GLY A 13 -6.64 8.15 -26.14
CA GLY A 13 -6.06 9.09 -25.16
C GLY A 13 -5.50 8.41 -23.89
N ASP A 14 -6.10 7.32 -23.46
CA ASP A 14 -5.70 6.57 -22.25
C ASP A 14 -4.38 5.80 -22.50
N SER A 15 -4.20 5.28 -23.71
CA SER A 15 -2.97 4.64 -24.18
C SER A 15 -1.78 5.62 -24.18
N THR A 16 -2.01 6.87 -24.63
CA THR A 16 -0.95 7.91 -24.67
C THR A 16 -0.54 8.33 -23.26
N VAL A 17 -1.49 8.56 -22.35
CA VAL A 17 -1.21 8.89 -20.94
C VAL A 17 -0.38 7.78 -20.29
N THR A 18 -0.80 6.53 -20.43
CA THR A 18 -0.09 5.36 -19.87
C THR A 18 1.34 5.28 -20.41
N THR A 19 1.56 5.52 -21.71
CA THR A 19 2.88 5.49 -22.33
C THR A 19 3.79 6.61 -21.79
N VAL A 20 3.25 7.83 -21.64
CA VAL A 20 3.98 8.96 -21.06
C VAL A 20 4.35 8.70 -19.59
N LEU A 21 3.42 8.17 -18.79
CA LEU A 21 3.66 7.85 -17.39
C LEU A 21 4.71 6.74 -17.25
N THR A 22 4.67 5.72 -18.08
CA THR A 22 5.67 4.65 -18.12
C THR A 22 7.07 5.19 -18.43
N ALA A 23 7.18 6.08 -19.42
CA ALA A 23 8.44 6.74 -19.76
C ALA A 23 8.95 7.64 -18.62
N ALA A 24 8.05 8.42 -18.01
CA ALA A 24 8.37 9.29 -16.88
C ALA A 24 8.83 8.48 -15.67
N ARG A 25 8.15 7.40 -15.31
CA ARG A 25 8.52 6.47 -14.22
C ARG A 25 9.97 6.01 -14.37
N ARG A 26 10.35 5.52 -15.55
CA ARG A 26 11.73 5.08 -15.84
C ARG A 26 12.74 6.21 -15.70
N LEU A 27 12.43 7.39 -16.23
CA LEU A 27 13.36 8.54 -16.22
C LEU A 27 13.43 9.21 -14.84
N PHE A 28 12.38 9.20 -14.05
CA PHE A 28 12.39 9.71 -12.69
C PHE A 28 13.13 8.77 -11.73
N HIS A 29 13.15 7.46 -12.03
CA HIS A 29 14.04 6.52 -11.36
C HIS A 29 15.49 6.82 -11.69
N SER A 30 15.85 6.94 -12.98
CA SER A 30 17.21 7.23 -13.45
C SER A 30 17.18 7.95 -14.79
N PRO A 31 17.74 9.15 -14.90
CA PRO A 31 18.68 9.85 -14.02
C PRO A 31 18.06 10.69 -12.89
N GLY A 32 16.76 10.59 -12.64
CA GLY A 32 16.05 11.29 -11.59
C GLY A 32 15.18 12.44 -12.09
N TYR A 33 14.22 12.87 -11.25
CA TYR A 33 13.25 13.91 -11.59
C TYR A 33 13.91 15.21 -12.05
N ALA A 34 14.86 15.75 -11.30
CA ALA A 34 15.50 17.04 -11.62
C ALA A 34 16.13 17.04 -13.02
N SER A 35 16.83 15.96 -13.37
CA SER A 35 17.59 15.80 -14.61
C SER A 35 16.73 15.36 -15.81
N THR A 36 15.41 15.28 -15.66
CA THR A 36 14.51 14.81 -16.70
C THR A 36 13.66 15.95 -17.26
N PRO A 37 13.96 16.50 -18.45
CA PRO A 37 13.07 17.44 -19.14
C PRO A 37 11.91 16.70 -19.81
N VAL A 38 10.77 17.39 -20.01
CA VAL A 38 9.57 16.85 -20.69
C VAL A 38 9.89 16.34 -22.11
N SER A 39 10.84 16.99 -22.80
CA SER A 39 11.29 16.54 -24.14
C SER A 39 11.87 15.12 -24.12
N ARG A 40 12.58 14.75 -23.04
CA ARG A 40 13.14 13.39 -22.89
C ARG A 40 12.04 12.36 -22.59
N ILE A 41 11.04 12.76 -21.82
CA ILE A 41 9.86 11.91 -21.57
C ILE A 41 9.12 11.67 -22.89
N ALA A 42 8.82 12.72 -23.65
CA ALA A 42 8.17 12.62 -24.95
C ALA A 42 8.94 11.71 -25.92
N HIS A 43 10.27 11.88 -26.00
CA HIS A 43 11.12 11.04 -26.83
C HIS A 43 11.06 9.56 -26.44
N LEU A 44 11.18 9.26 -25.15
CA LEU A 44 11.12 7.87 -24.65
C LEU A 44 9.72 7.25 -24.82
N ALA A 45 8.67 8.07 -24.72
CA ALA A 45 7.28 7.66 -24.93
C ALA A 45 6.93 7.51 -26.43
N GLY A 46 7.79 7.91 -27.36
CA GLY A 46 7.51 7.86 -28.79
C GLY A 46 6.46 8.86 -29.25
N VAL A 47 6.21 9.95 -28.50
CA VAL A 47 5.22 10.99 -28.83
C VAL A 47 5.84 12.36 -28.97
N SER A 48 5.08 13.32 -29.56
CA SER A 48 5.54 14.71 -29.65
C SER A 48 5.46 15.41 -28.29
N ARG A 49 6.26 16.48 -28.09
CA ARG A 49 6.13 17.34 -26.91
C ARG A 49 4.75 17.96 -26.80
N ALA A 50 4.15 18.34 -27.94
CA ALA A 50 2.80 18.88 -27.99
C ALA A 50 1.77 17.86 -27.47
N THR A 51 1.94 16.58 -27.86
CA THR A 51 1.11 15.48 -27.35
C THR A 51 1.20 15.34 -25.83
N VAL A 52 2.42 15.44 -25.26
CA VAL A 52 2.57 15.41 -23.79
C VAL A 52 1.85 16.59 -23.16
N TYR A 53 2.03 17.81 -23.70
CA TYR A 53 1.38 19.01 -23.15
C TYR A 53 -0.14 19.07 -23.34
N ASN A 54 -0.71 18.28 -24.24
CA ASN A 54 -2.15 18.10 -24.33
C ASN A 54 -2.76 17.36 -23.12
N HIS A 55 -1.96 16.53 -22.44
CA HIS A 55 -2.40 15.73 -21.30
C HIS A 55 -1.85 16.24 -19.96
N PHE A 56 -0.67 16.85 -19.96
CA PHE A 56 0.03 17.28 -18.77
C PHE A 56 0.53 18.71 -18.93
N SER A 57 0.16 19.61 -18.03
CA SER A 57 0.57 21.02 -18.08
C SER A 57 2.08 21.22 -17.98
N ASP A 58 2.74 20.35 -17.20
CA ASP A 58 4.15 20.41 -16.92
C ASP A 58 4.71 19.06 -16.39
N LYS A 59 6.00 19.01 -16.08
CA LYS A 59 6.65 17.84 -15.49
C LYS A 59 6.09 17.48 -14.12
N ARG A 60 5.62 18.47 -13.36
CA ARG A 60 5.06 18.29 -12.02
C ARG A 60 3.70 17.58 -12.10
N SER A 61 2.86 17.92 -13.06
CA SER A 61 1.58 17.23 -13.26
C SER A 61 1.76 15.76 -13.62
N ILE A 62 2.83 15.40 -14.34
CA ILE A 62 3.21 14.01 -14.60
C ILE A 62 3.61 13.30 -13.29
N LEU A 63 4.44 13.94 -12.46
CA LEU A 63 4.83 13.41 -11.15
C LEU A 63 3.61 13.19 -10.26
N ASN A 64 2.73 14.19 -10.18
CA ASN A 64 1.52 14.12 -9.36
C ASN A 64 0.59 12.97 -9.81
N GLN A 65 0.52 12.68 -11.12
CA GLN A 65 -0.25 11.54 -11.61
C GLN A 65 0.39 10.21 -11.18
N LEU A 66 1.72 10.06 -11.30
CA LEU A 66 2.42 8.86 -10.82
C LEU A 66 2.22 8.63 -9.32
N VAL A 67 2.21 9.70 -8.53
CA VAL A 67 1.92 9.66 -7.10
C VAL A 67 0.49 9.20 -6.82
N ARG A 68 -0.49 9.78 -7.54
CA ARG A 68 -1.90 9.36 -7.40
C ARG A 68 -2.09 7.88 -7.74
N ASP A 69 -1.50 7.43 -8.84
CA ASP A 69 -1.61 6.03 -9.27
C ASP A 69 -0.97 5.07 -8.26
N TYR A 70 0.19 5.47 -7.69
CA TYR A 70 0.85 4.71 -6.63
C TYR A 70 -0.03 4.62 -5.38
N MET A 71 -0.58 5.74 -4.90
CA MET A 71 -1.42 5.77 -3.71
C MET A 71 -2.74 5.01 -3.92
N ALA A 72 -3.36 5.17 -5.10
CA ALA A 72 -4.58 4.42 -5.44
C ALA A 72 -4.34 2.89 -5.42
N GLY A 73 -3.20 2.44 -5.93
CA GLY A 73 -2.84 1.02 -5.87
C GLY A 73 -2.56 0.54 -4.44
N TYR A 74 -1.92 1.35 -3.60
CA TYR A 74 -1.72 1.04 -2.19
C TYR A 74 -3.05 0.97 -1.42
N GLU A 75 -3.95 1.91 -1.68
CA GLU A 75 -5.29 1.93 -1.09
C GLU A 75 -6.13 0.71 -1.51
N GLN A 76 -5.99 0.23 -2.76
CA GLN A 76 -6.65 -0.99 -3.22
C GLN A 76 -6.24 -2.22 -2.41
N ILE A 77 -4.98 -2.35 -1.98
CA ILE A 77 -4.54 -3.42 -1.10
C ILE A 77 -5.29 -3.34 0.23
N GLY A 78 -5.31 -2.17 0.86
CA GLY A 78 -6.06 -1.95 2.09
C GLY A 78 -7.56 -2.20 1.93
N ALA A 79 -8.16 -1.75 0.81
CA ALA A 79 -9.56 -1.99 0.51
C ALA A 79 -9.86 -3.49 0.31
N HIS A 80 -8.99 -4.21 -0.40
CA HIS A 80 -9.11 -5.66 -0.57
C HIS A 80 -9.14 -6.39 0.78
N LEU A 81 -8.22 -6.07 1.67
CA LEU A 81 -8.15 -6.64 3.02
C LEU A 81 -9.38 -6.32 3.87
N ARG A 82 -9.99 -5.13 3.69
CA ARG A 82 -11.17 -4.71 4.45
C ARG A 82 -12.48 -5.25 3.91
N LEU A 83 -12.61 -5.33 2.58
CA LEU A 83 -13.89 -5.63 1.91
C LEU A 83 -13.99 -7.07 1.42
N GLN A 84 -12.88 -7.79 1.29
CA GLN A 84 -12.83 -9.16 0.78
C GLN A 84 -12.15 -10.12 1.77
N VAL A 85 -12.45 -9.93 3.07
CA VAL A 85 -11.97 -10.83 4.12
C VAL A 85 -12.48 -12.25 3.83
N ASP A 86 -11.56 -13.21 3.72
CA ASP A 86 -11.93 -14.61 3.69
C ASP A 86 -12.49 -15.01 5.08
N PRO A 87 -13.77 -15.40 5.17
CA PRO A 87 -14.37 -15.79 6.45
C PRO A 87 -13.61 -16.92 7.16
N LYS A 88 -12.94 -17.77 6.40
CA LYS A 88 -12.19 -18.93 6.88
C LYS A 88 -10.71 -18.65 7.17
N ALA A 89 -10.21 -17.45 6.84
CA ALA A 89 -8.89 -17.06 7.25
C ALA A 89 -8.83 -16.86 8.76
N SER A 90 -7.73 -17.24 9.40
CA SER A 90 -7.53 -16.89 10.80
C SER A 90 -7.23 -15.39 10.95
N ILE A 91 -7.50 -14.82 12.12
CA ILE A 91 -7.13 -13.42 12.40
C ILE A 91 -5.62 -13.22 12.26
N PHE A 92 -4.82 -14.21 12.68
CA PHE A 92 -3.38 -14.17 12.51
C PHE A 92 -2.99 -14.09 11.02
N ASP A 93 -3.61 -14.90 10.15
CA ASP A 93 -3.34 -14.88 8.71
C ASP A 93 -3.78 -13.57 8.05
N LEU A 94 -4.86 -12.95 8.51
CA LEU A 94 -5.27 -11.62 8.04
C LEU A 94 -4.21 -10.56 8.35
N LEU A 95 -3.75 -10.49 9.60
CA LEU A 95 -2.71 -9.55 10.04
C LEU A 95 -1.40 -9.79 9.29
N ARG A 96 -1.02 -11.04 9.12
CA ARG A 96 0.16 -11.45 8.35
C ARG A 96 0.03 -11.03 6.88
N THR A 97 -1.12 -11.26 6.26
CA THR A 97 -1.38 -10.90 4.85
C THR A 97 -1.30 -9.40 4.65
N MET A 98 -1.83 -8.60 5.56
CA MET A 98 -1.72 -7.14 5.52
C MET A 98 -0.26 -6.68 5.42
N VAL A 99 0.59 -7.16 6.32
CA VAL A 99 2.02 -6.81 6.33
C VAL A 99 2.71 -7.26 5.05
N ARG A 100 2.45 -8.49 4.61
CA ARG A 100 3.05 -9.07 3.39
C ARG A 100 2.70 -8.26 2.15
N ASP A 101 1.42 -7.97 1.94
CA ASP A 101 0.96 -7.32 0.72
C ASP A 101 1.44 -5.87 0.65
N ALA A 102 1.51 -5.17 1.79
CA ALA A 102 2.14 -3.86 1.86
C ALA A 102 3.65 -3.89 1.51
N MET A 103 4.38 -4.90 2.00
CA MET A 103 5.80 -5.07 1.66
C MET A 103 6.01 -5.39 0.19
N LEU A 104 5.23 -6.31 -0.36
CA LEU A 104 5.31 -6.67 -1.78
C LEU A 104 5.00 -5.49 -2.68
N TRP A 105 3.97 -4.69 -2.34
CA TRP A 105 3.66 -3.47 -3.07
C TRP A 105 4.84 -2.49 -3.13
N ARG A 106 5.51 -2.28 -2.00
CA ARG A 106 6.67 -1.39 -1.94
C ARG A 106 7.85 -1.89 -2.76
N ILE A 107 8.08 -3.20 -2.83
CA ILE A 107 9.12 -3.81 -3.67
C ILE A 107 8.75 -3.71 -5.15
N ASP A 108 7.54 -4.06 -5.51
CA ASP A 108 7.06 -4.04 -6.90
C ASP A 108 7.01 -2.61 -7.48
N ASN A 109 7.01 -1.60 -6.61
CA ASN A 109 7.05 -0.17 -6.97
C ASN A 109 8.33 0.55 -6.50
N ALA A 110 9.41 -0.18 -6.23
CA ALA A 110 10.66 0.39 -5.72
C ALA A 110 11.30 1.42 -6.66
N ASP A 111 11.07 1.30 -7.96
CA ASP A 111 11.54 2.23 -8.99
C ASP A 111 10.86 3.61 -8.92
N LEU A 112 9.67 3.73 -8.30
CA LEU A 112 9.02 5.01 -8.02
C LEU A 112 9.59 5.73 -6.79
N ARG A 113 10.36 5.07 -5.95
CA ARG A 113 10.85 5.62 -4.68
C ARG A 113 11.56 6.98 -4.84
N PRO A 114 12.48 7.19 -5.82
CA PRO A 114 13.10 8.50 -6.02
C PRO A 114 12.10 9.60 -6.39
N ALA A 115 11.07 9.28 -7.17
CA ALA A 115 10.01 10.21 -7.54
C ALA A 115 9.10 10.56 -6.33
N ILE A 116 8.77 9.58 -5.50
CA ILE A 116 8.00 9.75 -4.26
C ILE A 116 8.76 10.66 -3.28
N GLU A 117 10.05 10.48 -3.08
CA GLU A 117 10.85 11.34 -2.20
C GLU A 117 10.87 12.80 -2.66
N VAL A 118 10.83 13.03 -3.97
CA VAL A 118 10.65 14.39 -4.52
C VAL A 118 9.25 14.92 -4.23
N ALA A 119 8.21 14.10 -4.44
CA ALA A 119 6.82 14.50 -4.20
C ALA A 119 6.54 14.85 -2.75
N LYS A 120 7.11 14.11 -1.79
CA LYS A 120 7.02 14.40 -0.35
C LYS A 120 7.49 15.81 0.03
N GLN A 121 8.45 16.37 -0.71
CA GLN A 121 9.00 17.70 -0.49
C GLN A 121 8.20 18.80 -1.21
N MET A 122 7.25 18.45 -2.06
CA MET A 122 6.45 19.41 -2.84
C MET A 122 5.11 19.69 -2.14
N PRO A 123 4.80 20.95 -1.76
CA PRO A 123 3.59 21.29 -1.01
C PRO A 123 2.29 20.86 -1.68
N ASP A 124 2.22 20.91 -3.00
CA ASP A 124 0.99 20.66 -3.78
C ASP A 124 1.07 19.35 -4.58
N SER A 125 1.81 18.36 -4.09
CA SER A 125 1.91 17.04 -4.76
C SER A 125 0.68 16.17 -4.52
N GLY A 126 -0.13 16.49 -3.51
CA GLY A 126 -1.21 15.65 -3.01
C GLY A 126 -0.73 14.43 -2.21
N TRP A 127 0.59 14.29 -2.06
CA TRP A 127 1.18 13.15 -1.33
C TRP A 127 0.70 13.11 0.11
N ARG A 128 0.85 14.23 0.84
CA ARG A 128 0.58 14.28 2.29
C ARG A 128 -0.86 13.91 2.61
N GLU A 129 -1.82 14.48 1.90
CA GLU A 129 -3.23 14.22 2.11
C GLU A 129 -3.60 12.76 1.84
N ALA A 130 -3.03 12.19 0.76
CA ALA A 130 -3.25 10.79 0.39
C ALA A 130 -2.59 9.82 1.38
N ASP A 131 -1.34 10.10 1.79
CA ASP A 131 -0.58 9.32 2.76
C ASP A 131 -1.28 9.30 4.12
N GLU A 132 -1.66 10.47 4.66
CA GLU A 132 -2.39 10.58 5.91
C GLU A 132 -3.78 9.91 5.86
N ALA A 133 -4.45 9.92 4.72
CA ALA A 133 -5.75 9.26 4.55
C ALA A 133 -5.60 7.74 4.55
N ALA A 134 -4.59 7.22 3.83
CA ALA A 134 -4.28 5.79 3.80
C ALA A 134 -3.86 5.27 5.17
N ASP A 135 -3.00 6.03 5.87
CA ASP A 135 -2.55 5.71 7.22
C ASP A 135 -3.72 5.63 8.21
N ARG A 136 -4.61 6.65 8.21
CA ARG A 136 -5.81 6.62 9.06
C ARG A 136 -6.69 5.42 8.78
N ALA A 137 -6.99 5.16 7.51
CA ALA A 137 -7.86 4.05 7.12
C ALA A 137 -7.30 2.68 7.56
N MET A 138 -5.99 2.49 7.46
CA MET A 138 -5.34 1.26 7.87
C MET A 138 -5.25 1.13 9.39
N HIS A 139 -4.91 2.22 10.08
CA HIS A 139 -4.90 2.26 11.55
C HIS A 139 -6.28 1.94 12.13
N ASP A 140 -7.35 2.58 11.62
CA ASP A 140 -8.71 2.37 12.09
C ASP A 140 -9.18 0.93 11.85
N TRP A 141 -8.82 0.36 10.69
CA TRP A 141 -9.13 -1.04 10.42
C TRP A 141 -8.39 -1.98 11.39
N LEU A 142 -7.10 -1.77 11.61
CA LEU A 142 -6.30 -2.59 12.53
C LEU A 142 -6.85 -2.51 13.96
N ALA A 143 -7.16 -1.30 14.43
CA ALA A 143 -7.77 -1.08 15.73
C ALA A 143 -9.12 -1.80 15.84
N SER A 144 -9.97 -1.77 14.80
CA SER A 144 -11.26 -2.47 14.79
C SER A 144 -11.13 -3.98 14.94
N VAL A 145 -10.11 -4.58 14.30
CA VAL A 145 -9.80 -6.02 14.44
C VAL A 145 -9.41 -6.35 15.89
N HIS A 146 -8.53 -5.54 16.49
CA HIS A 146 -8.08 -5.75 17.86
C HIS A 146 -9.20 -5.52 18.89
N HIS A 147 -10.08 -4.52 18.69
CA HIS A 147 -11.24 -4.30 19.54
C HIS A 147 -12.23 -5.49 19.49
N ALA A 148 -12.52 -5.99 18.28
CA ALA A 148 -13.39 -7.15 18.14
C ALA A 148 -12.82 -8.40 18.81
N ALA A 149 -11.51 -8.58 18.78
CA ALA A 149 -10.84 -9.66 19.51
C ALA A 149 -10.90 -9.44 21.04
N ARG A 150 -10.82 -8.18 21.51
CA ARG A 150 -10.93 -7.82 22.93
C ARG A 150 -12.32 -8.16 23.50
N GLU A 151 -13.37 -7.86 22.78
CA GLU A 151 -14.74 -8.18 23.17
C GLU A 151 -14.96 -9.70 23.40
N ARG A 152 -14.12 -10.51 22.76
CA ARG A 152 -14.13 -11.98 22.91
C ARG A 152 -13.12 -12.51 23.93
N GLY A 153 -12.43 -11.62 24.67
CA GLY A 153 -11.45 -12.01 25.66
C GLY A 153 -10.17 -12.63 25.08
N LEU A 154 -9.86 -12.39 23.81
CA LEU A 154 -8.70 -12.97 23.13
C LEU A 154 -7.42 -12.13 23.31
N THR A 155 -7.56 -10.91 23.82
CA THR A 155 -6.44 -9.98 23.99
C THR A 155 -6.09 -9.79 25.45
N ARG A 156 -4.89 -9.29 25.70
CA ARG A 156 -4.43 -8.87 27.02
C ARG A 156 -5.32 -7.76 27.57
N SER A 157 -5.70 -7.84 28.84
CA SER A 157 -6.54 -6.83 29.50
C SER A 157 -5.73 -5.64 30.07
N ASP A 158 -4.41 -5.80 30.20
CA ASP A 158 -3.49 -4.83 30.82
C ASP A 158 -2.89 -3.82 29.84
N ILE A 159 -3.31 -3.82 28.57
CA ILE A 159 -2.87 -2.86 27.56
C ILE A 159 -4.04 -2.03 27.03
N ASP A 160 -3.75 -0.79 26.64
CA ASP A 160 -4.64 0.06 25.85
C ASP A 160 -4.59 -0.40 24.40
N ILE A 161 -5.74 -0.78 23.82
CA ILE A 161 -5.81 -1.34 22.44
C ILE A 161 -5.52 -0.28 21.40
N ASP A 162 -5.99 0.95 21.57
CA ASP A 162 -5.78 2.00 20.58
C ASP A 162 -4.31 2.41 20.55
N PHE A 163 -3.69 2.56 21.73
CA PHE A 163 -2.25 2.81 21.84
C PHE A 163 -1.43 1.66 21.21
N ALA A 164 -1.76 0.41 21.55
CA ALA A 164 -1.03 -0.75 21.05
C ALA A 164 -1.17 -0.88 19.51
N SER A 165 -2.38 -0.67 18.98
CA SER A 165 -2.63 -0.70 17.53
C SER A 165 -1.81 0.36 16.80
N GLY A 166 -1.76 1.60 17.32
CA GLY A 166 -0.96 2.69 16.76
C GLY A 166 0.54 2.42 16.82
N ALA A 167 1.03 1.91 17.95
CA ALA A 167 2.45 1.56 18.11
C ALA A 167 2.89 0.45 17.16
N LEU A 168 2.06 -0.59 17.01
CA LEU A 168 2.33 -1.70 16.09
C LEU A 168 2.25 -1.28 14.63
N TYR A 169 1.27 -0.45 14.28
CA TYR A 169 1.20 0.14 12.95
C TYR A 169 2.46 0.95 12.62
N SER A 170 2.90 1.81 13.54
CA SER A 170 4.13 2.58 13.38
C SER A 170 5.38 1.70 13.23
N MET A 171 5.43 0.57 13.94
CA MET A 171 6.51 -0.42 13.79
C MET A 171 6.51 -1.05 12.40
N ILE A 172 5.34 -1.38 11.85
CA ILE A 172 5.19 -1.92 10.50
C ILE A 172 5.66 -0.87 9.48
N GLU A 173 5.18 0.36 9.56
CA GLU A 173 5.56 1.45 8.67
C GLU A 173 7.08 1.75 8.70
N ALA A 174 7.69 1.76 9.88
CA ALA A 174 9.14 1.89 10.02
C ALA A 174 9.88 0.74 9.30
N SER A 175 9.39 -0.50 9.44
CA SER A 175 9.95 -1.67 8.76
C SER A 175 9.79 -1.58 7.24
N LEU A 176 8.63 -1.13 6.76
CA LEU A 176 8.37 -0.89 5.34
C LEU A 176 9.29 0.22 4.76
N SER A 177 9.53 1.29 5.52
CA SER A 177 10.37 2.40 5.07
C SER A 177 11.84 2.01 4.91
N THR A 178 12.32 1.06 5.72
CA THR A 178 13.70 0.57 5.71
C THR A 178 13.90 -0.69 4.87
N LEU A 179 12.84 -1.23 4.27
CA LEU A 179 12.89 -2.43 3.45
C LEU A 179 13.85 -2.23 2.26
N ASN A 180 14.75 -3.20 2.08
CA ASN A 180 15.65 -3.20 0.93
C ASN A 180 14.82 -3.33 -0.38
N PRO A 181 14.92 -2.39 -1.32
CA PRO A 181 14.19 -2.45 -2.59
C PRO A 181 14.51 -3.70 -3.43
N ALA A 182 15.67 -4.32 -3.20
CA ALA A 182 16.10 -5.54 -3.87
C ALA A 182 15.83 -6.82 -3.06
N ALA A 183 15.04 -6.72 -1.98
CA ALA A 183 14.70 -7.89 -1.17
C ALA A 183 13.98 -8.95 -2.00
N SER A 184 14.37 -10.19 -1.84
CA SER A 184 13.70 -11.32 -2.46
C SER A 184 12.33 -11.57 -1.80
N ARG A 185 11.41 -12.20 -2.52
CA ARG A 185 10.11 -12.60 -1.94
C ARG A 185 10.28 -13.49 -0.69
N GLN A 186 11.32 -14.31 -0.63
CA GLN A 186 11.62 -15.14 0.54
C GLN A 186 12.03 -14.29 1.77
N GLU A 187 12.81 -13.23 1.56
CA GLU A 187 13.16 -12.28 2.63
C GLU A 187 11.93 -11.52 3.12
N VAL A 188 11.04 -11.12 2.20
CA VAL A 188 9.74 -10.49 2.55
C VAL A 188 8.92 -11.42 3.42
N GLU A 189 8.73 -12.68 3.03
CA GLU A 189 7.98 -13.67 3.83
C GLU A 189 8.57 -13.82 5.23
N LYS A 190 9.91 -13.93 5.34
CA LYS A 190 10.59 -14.03 6.64
C LYS A 190 10.36 -12.79 7.52
N ILE A 191 10.45 -11.59 6.97
CA ILE A 191 10.21 -10.35 7.72
C ILE A 191 8.74 -10.26 8.11
N THR A 192 7.82 -10.58 7.19
CA THR A 192 6.38 -10.63 7.43
C THR A 192 6.04 -11.54 8.61
N ASP A 193 6.59 -12.77 8.63
CA ASP A 193 6.36 -13.73 9.71
C ASP A 193 6.81 -13.17 11.07
N GLN A 194 7.97 -12.53 11.13
CA GLN A 194 8.48 -11.93 12.35
C GLN A 194 7.60 -10.76 12.84
N LEU A 195 7.18 -9.88 11.94
CA LEU A 195 6.33 -8.74 12.29
C LEU A 195 4.93 -9.20 12.74
N ALA A 196 4.35 -10.18 12.05
CA ALA A 196 3.06 -10.74 12.42
C ALA A 196 3.12 -11.43 13.80
N LEU A 197 4.19 -12.18 14.10
CA LEU A 197 4.41 -12.78 15.40
C LEU A 197 4.59 -11.74 16.50
N LEU A 198 5.39 -10.70 16.27
CA LEU A 198 5.58 -9.61 17.24
C LEU A 198 4.24 -8.91 17.53
N GLN A 199 3.47 -8.60 16.51
CA GLN A 199 2.13 -8.00 16.65
C GLN A 199 1.19 -8.91 17.44
N TRP A 200 1.17 -10.21 17.12
CA TRP A 200 0.32 -11.17 17.78
C TRP A 200 0.65 -11.28 19.28
N HIS A 201 1.90 -11.54 19.61
CA HIS A 201 2.33 -11.72 21.01
C HIS A 201 2.25 -10.42 21.84
N ALA A 202 2.25 -9.26 21.22
CA ALA A 202 2.04 -7.99 21.92
C ALA A 202 0.60 -7.85 22.42
N ILE A 203 -0.40 -8.33 21.66
CA ILE A 203 -1.82 -8.06 21.91
C ILE A 203 -2.58 -9.31 22.38
N TYR A 204 -2.34 -10.48 21.75
CA TYR A 204 -3.15 -11.67 21.95
C TYR A 204 -2.63 -12.58 23.08
N THR A 205 -3.55 -13.23 23.79
CA THR A 205 -3.23 -14.15 24.89
C THR A 205 -3.17 -15.60 24.46
N ILE A 206 -3.58 -15.89 23.24
CA ILE A 206 -3.60 -17.23 22.65
C ILE A 206 -2.47 -17.36 21.61
N PRO A 207 -1.90 -18.57 21.40
CA PRO A 207 -0.87 -18.74 20.37
C PRO A 207 -1.48 -18.64 18.94
N PRO A 208 -0.69 -18.27 17.93
CA PRO A 208 -1.16 -18.09 16.55
C PRO A 208 -1.90 -19.30 15.97
N GLU A 209 -1.48 -20.51 16.31
CA GLU A 209 -2.06 -21.78 15.85
C GLU A 209 -3.49 -22.01 16.37
N ARG A 210 -3.89 -21.25 17.39
CA ARG A 210 -5.25 -21.23 17.96
C ARG A 210 -6.00 -19.97 17.62
N SER A 211 -5.51 -19.20 16.64
CA SER A 211 -6.20 -17.99 16.18
C SER A 211 -7.59 -18.35 15.65
N PRO A 212 -8.65 -17.66 16.09
CA PRO A 212 -10.01 -17.89 15.60
C PRO A 212 -10.15 -17.46 14.14
N LEU A 213 -11.18 -17.96 13.47
CA LEU A 213 -11.50 -17.57 12.11
C LEU A 213 -12.09 -16.14 12.06
N ALA A 214 -11.92 -15.49 10.93
CA ALA A 214 -12.43 -14.14 10.72
C ALA A 214 -13.95 -14.06 10.94
N GLU A 215 -14.72 -15.06 10.48
CA GLU A 215 -16.18 -15.10 10.67
C GLU A 215 -16.60 -15.18 12.14
N GLU A 216 -15.75 -15.69 13.01
CA GLU A 216 -16.02 -15.78 14.45
C GLU A 216 -15.78 -14.45 15.18
N VAL A 217 -14.83 -13.65 14.70
CA VAL A 217 -14.35 -12.42 15.36
C VAL A 217 -14.88 -11.15 14.69
N LEU A 218 -15.00 -11.15 13.37
CA LEU A 218 -15.28 -9.98 12.55
C LEU A 218 -16.63 -10.07 11.77
N PRO A 219 -17.74 -10.53 12.37
CA PRO A 219 -18.99 -10.70 11.62
C PRO A 219 -19.50 -9.40 11.02
N PHE A 220 -19.18 -8.25 11.60
CA PHE A 220 -19.53 -6.92 11.09
C PHE A 220 -18.80 -6.55 9.80
N LEU A 221 -17.57 -7.03 9.59
CA LEU A 221 -16.81 -6.79 8.35
C LEU A 221 -17.31 -7.67 7.20
N LEU A 222 -18.00 -8.75 7.51
CA LEU A 222 -18.49 -9.72 6.53
C LEU A 222 -19.94 -9.43 6.06
N GLY A 223 -20.50 -8.29 6.45
CA GLY A 223 -21.88 -7.91 6.10
C GLY A 223 -22.95 -8.83 6.70
N ARG A 224 -22.62 -9.63 7.71
CA ARG A 224 -23.53 -10.57 8.40
C ARG A 224 -24.09 -10.03 9.72
N GLY A 225 -23.98 -8.72 9.93
CA GLY A 225 -24.45 -8.05 11.14
C GLY A 225 -25.58 -7.10 10.85
N ALA A 226 -26.80 -7.60 10.82
CA ALA A 226 -28.06 -6.90 11.14
C ALA A 226 -29.16 -7.94 11.37
#